data_4bc8beabfc36c433507f4a3670774497
#
_entry.id   4bc8beabfc36c433507f4a3670774497
#
_cell.length_a   1.000
_cell.length_b   1.000
_cell.length_c   1.000
_cell.angle_alpha   90.00
_cell.angle_beta   90.00
_cell.angle_gamma   90.00
#
_symmetry.space_group_name_H-M   'P 1'
#
loop_
_entity.id
_entity.type
_entity.pdbx_description
1 polymer ?
#
loop_
_entity_poly.entity_id
_entity_poly.type
_entity_poly.pdbx_seq_one_letter_code
_entity_poly.pdbx_strand_id
1 'polypeptide(L)'
;MLFRSPDMVLICWEGVNGSQRRRSIDSNYKLGRKPPRLNRQYEISPEEQRENKIQQQIRLIEYLEQLPVVQLSADGTEADDVIAWAVQSKYFTGWQKLILSNDKDFYQLCDDDTIVVRPTSKEVVNKKRLIEEVGIHPANFGLARSIVGDKSDNLAGVPRVGLATVAKRFPFLKEDKEYNIKDVLEHAKKNEAQAKAYASVAESKDLIDKNYQIMQLYTPIISAQSRTKLSWAVENISKSVNKTKIRVMLMQDGIASLNLDQMLAFFKNQ
;
A
#
# COMPACT_ATOMS: atom_id res chain seq x y z
N MET A 1 -9.60 0.87 -20.80
CA MET A 1 -8.18 1.21 -20.95
C MET A 1 -7.43 -0.11 -21.01
N LEU A 2 -6.83 -0.44 -22.14
CA LEU A 2 -5.97 -1.62 -22.25
C LEU A 2 -4.60 -1.18 -21.73
N PHE A 3 -4.21 -1.68 -20.56
CA PHE A 3 -2.83 -1.51 -20.09
C PHE A 3 -1.91 -2.25 -21.06
N ARG A 4 -0.88 -1.57 -21.54
CA ARG A 4 0.21 -2.20 -22.30
C ARG A 4 1.02 -3.09 -21.36
N SER A 5 1.82 -3.99 -21.90
CA SER A 5 2.80 -4.73 -21.09
C SER A 5 3.67 -3.72 -20.31
N PRO A 6 3.88 -3.91 -19.01
CA PRO A 6 4.71 -3.01 -18.22
C PRO A 6 6.17 -3.12 -18.62
N ASP A 7 6.89 -2.02 -18.63
CA ASP A 7 8.35 -2.01 -18.87
C ASP A 7 9.12 -2.56 -17.65
N MET A 8 8.52 -2.49 -16.45
CA MET A 8 9.09 -3.04 -15.22
C MET A 8 7.98 -3.45 -14.26
N VAL A 9 8.20 -4.55 -13.54
CA VAL A 9 7.33 -5.02 -12.46
C VAL A 9 8.13 -5.06 -11.16
N LEU A 10 7.65 -4.34 -10.16
CA LEU A 10 8.17 -4.35 -8.80
C LEU A 10 7.21 -5.11 -7.88
N ILE A 11 7.73 -6.06 -7.12
CA ILE A 11 6.98 -6.81 -6.12
C ILE A 11 7.53 -6.46 -4.76
N CYS A 12 6.73 -5.80 -3.96
CA CYS A 12 7.13 -5.34 -2.63
C CYS A 12 6.63 -6.31 -1.55
N TRP A 13 7.56 -6.82 -0.77
CA TRP A 13 7.31 -7.74 0.32
C TRP A 13 7.39 -7.03 1.67
N GLU A 14 6.61 -7.54 2.61
CA GLU A 14 6.75 -7.19 4.01
C GLU A 14 8.13 -7.57 4.51
N GLY A 15 8.86 -6.64 5.09
CA GLY A 15 10.16 -6.91 5.69
C GLY A 15 10.05 -7.64 7.03
N VAL A 16 11.13 -8.27 7.44
CA VAL A 16 11.20 -8.87 8.78
C VAL A 16 10.92 -7.79 9.83
N ASN A 17 9.99 -8.05 10.75
CA ASN A 17 9.52 -7.07 11.74
C ASN A 17 8.96 -5.76 11.16
N GLY A 18 8.39 -5.80 9.96
CA GLY A 18 7.94 -4.62 9.21
C GLY A 18 7.04 -3.67 10.02
N SER A 19 6.10 -4.23 10.80
CA SER A 19 5.17 -3.43 11.59
C SER A 19 5.72 -2.96 12.96
N GLN A 20 6.95 -3.32 13.33
CA GLN A 20 7.51 -3.04 14.67
C GLN A 20 7.50 -1.54 15.00
N ARG A 21 7.86 -0.70 14.05
CA ARG A 21 7.88 0.75 14.23
C ARG A 21 6.48 1.31 14.46
N ARG A 22 5.48 0.91 13.66
CA ARG A 22 4.10 1.37 13.84
C ARG A 22 3.54 0.87 15.18
N ARG A 23 3.92 -0.33 15.61
CA ARG A 23 3.58 -0.85 16.94
C ARG A 23 4.28 -0.16 18.10
N SER A 24 5.44 0.46 17.88
CA SER A 24 6.06 1.30 18.93
C SER A 24 5.31 2.63 19.13
N ILE A 25 4.57 3.10 18.13
CA ILE A 25 3.70 4.26 18.21
C ILE A 25 2.33 3.88 18.82
N ASP A 26 1.76 2.76 18.38
CA ASP A 26 0.51 2.20 18.93
C ASP A 26 0.62 0.68 19.03
N SER A 27 0.72 0.16 20.26
CA SER A 27 0.83 -1.28 20.53
C SER A 27 -0.38 -2.09 20.03
N ASN A 28 -1.52 -1.44 19.82
CA ASN A 28 -2.73 -2.06 19.29
C ASN A 28 -2.74 -2.16 17.75
N TYR A 29 -1.78 -1.52 17.06
CA TYR A 29 -1.72 -1.54 15.61
C TYR A 29 -1.65 -2.98 15.07
N LYS A 30 -2.61 -3.33 14.21
CA LYS A 30 -2.80 -4.68 13.63
C LYS A 30 -2.89 -5.80 14.70
N LEU A 31 -3.22 -5.48 15.97
CA LEU A 31 -3.40 -6.47 17.03
C LEU A 31 -4.67 -7.29 16.74
N GLY A 32 -4.56 -8.62 16.86
CA GLY A 32 -5.68 -9.55 16.64
C GLY A 32 -6.09 -9.69 15.15
N ARG A 33 -5.34 -9.13 14.19
CA ARG A 33 -5.57 -9.37 12.78
C ARG A 33 -5.37 -10.84 12.46
N LYS A 34 -6.46 -11.52 12.07
CA LYS A 34 -6.39 -12.93 11.69
C LYS A 34 -5.73 -13.05 10.32
N PRO A 35 -4.73 -13.92 10.15
CA PRO A 35 -4.17 -14.19 8.83
C PRO A 35 -5.26 -14.75 7.91
N PRO A 36 -5.20 -14.47 6.60
CA PRO A 36 -6.14 -15.06 5.66
C PRO A 36 -6.00 -16.59 5.69
N ARG A 37 -7.13 -17.28 5.76
CA ARG A 37 -7.17 -18.73 5.68
C ARG A 37 -6.88 -19.17 4.24
N LEU A 38 -5.71 -19.71 3.98
CA LEU A 38 -5.27 -20.11 2.63
C LEU A 38 -5.95 -21.40 2.17
N ASN A 39 -6.11 -22.36 3.09
CA ASN A 39 -6.82 -23.61 2.82
C ASN A 39 -8.22 -23.53 3.44
N ARG A 40 -9.26 -23.67 2.60
CA ARG A 40 -10.66 -23.69 3.02
C ARG A 40 -11.29 -25.08 2.98
N GLN A 41 -10.57 -26.07 2.44
CA GLN A 41 -11.09 -27.43 2.23
C GLN A 41 -10.82 -28.37 3.39
N TYR A 42 -9.73 -28.13 4.14
CA TYR A 42 -9.34 -28.96 5.25
C TYR A 42 -9.24 -28.17 6.55
N GLU A 43 -9.64 -28.76 7.65
CA GLU A 43 -9.37 -28.22 8.99
C GLU A 43 -7.91 -28.56 9.33
N ILE A 44 -7.07 -27.55 9.36
CA ILE A 44 -5.67 -27.62 9.77
C ILE A 44 -5.44 -26.69 10.95
N SER A 45 -4.49 -27.05 11.81
CA SER A 45 -4.16 -26.25 12.98
C SER A 45 -3.65 -24.85 12.60
N PRO A 46 -3.70 -23.87 13.51
CA PRO A 46 -3.11 -22.55 13.27
C PRO A 46 -1.61 -22.60 12.94
N GLU A 47 -0.86 -23.52 13.55
CA GLU A 47 0.56 -23.76 13.29
C GLU A 47 0.78 -24.25 11.87
N GLU A 48 0.07 -25.29 11.44
CA GLU A 48 0.14 -25.83 10.08
C GLU A 48 -0.28 -24.80 9.04
N GLN A 49 -1.29 -23.96 9.33
CA GLN A 49 -1.67 -22.86 8.45
C GLN A 49 -0.54 -21.83 8.29
N ARG A 50 0.17 -21.52 9.39
CA ARG A 50 1.31 -20.61 9.39
C ARG A 50 2.47 -21.18 8.57
N GLU A 51 2.83 -22.43 8.79
CA GLU A 51 3.89 -23.12 8.04
C GLU A 51 3.55 -23.18 6.56
N ASN A 52 2.34 -23.60 6.22
CA ASN A 52 1.87 -23.66 4.83
C ASN A 52 1.95 -22.28 4.16
N LYS A 53 1.56 -21.22 4.86
CA LYS A 53 1.69 -19.85 4.33
C LYS A 53 3.15 -19.50 4.04
N ILE A 54 4.06 -19.82 4.97
CA ILE A 54 5.50 -19.54 4.80
C ILE A 54 6.05 -20.32 3.61
N GLN A 55 5.74 -21.60 3.48
CA GLN A 55 6.20 -22.44 2.38
C GLN A 55 5.67 -21.94 1.02
N GLN A 56 4.40 -21.56 0.94
CA GLN A 56 3.83 -20.99 -0.28
C GLN A 56 4.48 -19.64 -0.63
N GLN A 57 4.80 -18.81 0.36
CA GLN A 57 5.46 -17.54 0.14
C GLN A 57 6.90 -17.74 -0.38
N ILE A 58 7.66 -18.65 0.23
CA ILE A 58 9.01 -19.01 -0.23
C ILE A 58 8.92 -19.51 -1.68
N ARG A 59 8.00 -20.44 -1.96
CA ARG A 59 7.85 -21.01 -3.29
C ARG A 59 7.46 -19.96 -4.34
N LEU A 60 6.60 -19.01 -3.96
CA LEU A 60 6.26 -17.89 -4.83
C LEU A 60 7.47 -17.00 -5.13
N ILE A 61 8.30 -16.70 -4.14
CA ILE A 61 9.55 -15.94 -4.33
C ILE A 61 10.46 -16.66 -5.32
N GLU A 62 10.64 -17.99 -5.18
CA GLU A 62 11.43 -18.80 -6.10
C GLU A 62 10.91 -18.76 -7.55
N TYR A 63 9.57 -18.79 -7.76
CA TYR A 63 8.96 -18.60 -9.07
C TYR A 63 9.26 -17.23 -9.66
N LEU A 64 9.12 -16.20 -8.84
CA LEU A 64 9.34 -14.81 -9.26
C LEU A 64 10.80 -14.52 -9.59
N GLU A 65 11.75 -15.22 -8.96
CA GLU A 65 13.19 -15.16 -9.32
C GLU A 65 13.48 -15.67 -10.74
N GLN A 66 12.56 -16.45 -11.33
CA GLN A 66 12.71 -16.94 -12.69
C GLN A 66 12.10 -16.00 -13.75
N LEU A 67 11.55 -14.87 -13.32
CA LEU A 67 10.87 -13.87 -14.15
C LEU A 67 11.65 -12.54 -14.13
N PRO A 68 11.49 -11.69 -15.14
CA PRO A 68 12.11 -10.37 -15.20
C PRO A 68 11.34 -9.39 -14.32
N VAL A 69 11.25 -9.68 -13.03
CA VAL A 69 10.61 -8.83 -12.02
C VAL A 69 11.59 -8.49 -10.91
N VAL A 70 11.43 -7.34 -10.30
CA VAL A 70 12.25 -6.93 -9.15
C VAL A 70 11.48 -7.24 -7.88
N GLN A 71 12.07 -8.01 -6.99
CA GLN A 71 11.52 -8.27 -5.65
C GLN A 71 12.20 -7.34 -4.64
N LEU A 72 11.39 -6.55 -3.94
CA LEU A 72 11.86 -5.54 -2.98
C LEU A 72 11.34 -5.86 -1.58
N SER A 73 12.24 -5.85 -0.60
CA SER A 73 11.92 -5.89 0.82
C SER A 73 12.92 -5.09 1.64
N ALA A 74 12.50 -4.56 2.77
CA ALA A 74 13.36 -3.82 3.67
C ALA A 74 13.05 -4.22 5.13
N ASP A 75 14.07 -4.68 5.86
CA ASP A 75 13.93 -5.08 7.25
C ASP A 75 13.38 -3.94 8.11
N GLY A 76 12.48 -4.25 9.03
CA GLY A 76 11.83 -3.27 9.89
C GLY A 76 10.85 -2.34 9.18
N THR A 77 10.48 -2.65 7.91
CA THR A 77 9.68 -1.77 7.06
C THR A 77 8.50 -2.56 6.47
N GLU A 78 7.32 -1.98 6.48
CA GLU A 78 6.16 -2.57 5.81
C GLU A 78 6.25 -2.42 4.29
N ALA A 79 5.59 -3.32 3.56
CA ALA A 79 5.53 -3.28 2.10
C ALA A 79 5.00 -1.93 1.58
N ASP A 80 4.09 -1.30 2.32
CA ASP A 80 3.49 0.00 1.97
C ASP A 80 4.54 1.12 1.88
N ASP A 81 5.49 1.15 2.83
CA ASP A 81 6.60 2.11 2.81
C ASP A 81 7.58 1.82 1.65
N VAL A 82 7.78 0.54 1.31
CA VAL A 82 8.63 0.15 0.15
C VAL A 82 7.96 0.58 -1.16
N ILE A 83 6.64 0.40 -1.30
CA ILE A 83 5.85 0.87 -2.45
C ILE A 83 5.93 2.40 -2.54
N ALA A 84 5.72 3.10 -1.43
CA ALA A 84 5.78 4.55 -1.37
C ALA A 84 7.18 5.08 -1.77
N TRP A 85 8.24 4.43 -1.30
CA TRP A 85 9.61 4.74 -1.72
C TRP A 85 9.80 4.52 -3.23
N ALA A 86 9.32 3.41 -3.76
CA ALA A 86 9.46 3.11 -5.18
C ALA A 86 8.75 4.16 -6.05
N VAL A 87 7.50 4.49 -5.72
CA VAL A 87 6.70 5.51 -6.43
C VAL A 87 7.38 6.87 -6.44
N GLN A 88 8.01 7.27 -5.33
CA GLN A 88 8.65 8.57 -5.14
C GLN A 88 10.13 8.57 -5.54
N SER A 89 10.66 7.42 -5.97
CA SER A 89 12.07 7.28 -6.31
C SER A 89 12.42 8.01 -7.61
N LYS A 90 13.58 8.66 -7.62
CA LYS A 90 14.16 9.29 -8.81
C LYS A 90 14.31 8.34 -10.01
N TYR A 91 14.42 7.03 -9.76
CA TYR A 91 14.54 6.01 -10.81
C TYR A 91 13.31 5.95 -11.72
N PHE A 92 12.15 6.38 -11.23
CA PHE A 92 10.88 6.33 -11.95
C PHE A 92 10.29 7.72 -12.20
N THR A 93 11.12 8.77 -12.19
CA THR A 93 10.70 10.12 -12.58
C THR A 93 10.24 10.12 -14.04
N GLY A 94 9.04 10.63 -14.29
CA GLY A 94 8.43 10.65 -15.63
C GLY A 94 7.86 9.32 -16.12
N TRP A 95 7.92 8.25 -15.29
CA TRP A 95 7.27 6.99 -15.59
C TRP A 95 5.80 7.01 -15.18
N GLN A 96 4.96 6.40 -16.00
CA GLN A 96 3.61 6.04 -15.56
C GLN A 96 3.69 4.89 -14.56
N LYS A 97 3.19 5.10 -13.34
CA LYS A 97 3.26 4.16 -12.23
C LYS A 97 1.86 3.62 -11.91
N LEU A 98 1.76 2.31 -11.76
CA LEU A 98 0.54 1.62 -11.43
C LEU A 98 0.73 0.82 -10.15
N ILE A 99 0.03 1.21 -9.08
CA ILE A 99 0.02 0.47 -7.82
C ILE A 99 -1.14 -0.52 -7.87
N LEU A 100 -0.83 -1.81 -7.79
CA LEU A 100 -1.83 -2.88 -7.74
C LEU A 100 -2.11 -3.25 -6.29
N SER A 101 -3.14 -2.65 -5.68
CA SER A 101 -3.50 -2.89 -4.28
C SER A 101 -4.97 -2.60 -4.00
N ASN A 102 -5.55 -3.32 -3.03
CA ASN A 102 -6.88 -3.01 -2.49
C ASN A 102 -6.83 -1.97 -1.36
N ASP A 103 -5.63 -1.65 -0.86
CA ASP A 103 -5.48 -0.70 0.23
C ASP A 103 -5.72 0.73 -0.26
N LYS A 104 -6.59 1.44 0.45
CA LYS A 104 -6.96 2.82 0.14
C LYS A 104 -5.88 3.81 0.58
N ASP A 105 -4.98 3.42 1.44
CA ASP A 105 -3.92 4.32 1.91
C ASP A 105 -2.97 4.71 0.77
N PHE A 106 -2.88 3.88 -0.29
CA PHE A 106 -2.15 4.26 -1.51
C PHE A 106 -2.77 5.40 -2.31
N TYR A 107 -4.02 5.81 -2.03
CA TYR A 107 -4.62 6.96 -2.72
C TYR A 107 -3.86 8.26 -2.46
N GLN A 108 -3.14 8.35 -1.35
CA GLN A 108 -2.26 9.48 -1.05
C GLN A 108 -1.04 9.58 -1.99
N LEU A 109 -0.72 8.52 -2.74
CA LEU A 109 0.36 8.49 -3.72
C LEU A 109 -0.10 8.77 -5.16
N CYS A 110 -1.41 8.95 -5.38
CA CYS A 110 -1.92 9.30 -6.70
C CYS A 110 -1.45 10.70 -7.10
N ASP A 111 -0.88 10.80 -8.29
CA ASP A 111 -0.49 12.05 -8.93
C ASP A 111 -0.85 12.01 -10.43
N ASP A 112 -0.24 12.84 -11.25
CA ASP A 112 -0.50 12.86 -12.68
C ASP A 112 0.07 11.62 -13.41
N ASP A 113 1.10 10.98 -12.82
CA ASP A 113 1.77 9.80 -13.36
C ASP A 113 1.47 8.51 -12.59
N THR A 114 0.85 8.60 -11.41
CA THR A 114 0.61 7.47 -10.50
C THR A 114 -0.88 7.19 -10.33
N ILE A 115 -1.28 5.95 -10.58
CA ILE A 115 -2.64 5.46 -10.38
C ILE A 115 -2.67 4.23 -9.48
N VAL A 116 -3.79 3.99 -8.80
CA VAL A 116 -4.04 2.77 -8.03
C VAL A 116 -5.07 1.91 -8.75
N VAL A 117 -4.77 0.64 -8.95
CA VAL A 117 -5.71 -0.35 -9.47
C VAL A 117 -6.06 -1.32 -8.35
N ARG A 118 -7.35 -1.44 -8.07
CA ARG A 118 -7.87 -2.35 -7.04
C ARG A 118 -8.25 -3.69 -7.68
N PRO A 119 -7.48 -4.76 -7.47
CA PRO A 119 -7.70 -6.02 -8.19
C PRO A 119 -9.06 -6.67 -7.88
N THR A 120 -9.56 -6.54 -6.66
CA THR A 120 -10.84 -7.15 -6.25
C THR A 120 -12.04 -6.47 -6.91
N SER A 121 -12.12 -5.14 -6.91
CA SER A 121 -13.23 -4.38 -7.51
C SER A 121 -12.98 -4.00 -8.97
N LYS A 122 -11.77 -4.24 -9.49
CA LYS A 122 -11.31 -3.83 -10.82
C LYS A 122 -11.42 -2.31 -11.07
N GLU A 123 -11.39 -1.54 -10.00
CA GLU A 123 -11.46 -0.09 -10.06
C GLU A 123 -10.07 0.52 -10.30
N VAL A 124 -10.05 1.54 -11.15
CA VAL A 124 -8.88 2.40 -11.35
C VAL A 124 -9.13 3.72 -10.65
N VAL A 125 -8.26 4.08 -9.73
CA VAL A 125 -8.31 5.34 -8.98
C VAL A 125 -7.11 6.19 -9.36
N ASN A 126 -7.37 7.38 -9.82
CA ASN A 126 -6.37 8.40 -10.13
C ASN A 126 -6.69 9.70 -9.37
N LYS A 127 -5.79 10.66 -9.43
CA LYS A 127 -5.94 11.98 -8.79
C LYS A 127 -7.30 12.63 -9.11
N LYS A 128 -7.70 12.67 -10.38
CA LYS A 128 -8.96 13.28 -10.82
C LYS A 128 -10.17 12.60 -10.17
N ARG A 129 -10.25 11.29 -10.26
CA ARG A 129 -11.35 10.50 -9.68
C ARG A 129 -11.43 10.68 -8.17
N LEU A 130 -10.30 10.70 -7.47
CA LEU A 130 -10.27 10.89 -6.01
C LEU A 130 -10.84 12.27 -5.63
N ILE A 131 -10.46 13.32 -6.35
CA ILE A 131 -10.96 14.68 -6.11
C ILE A 131 -12.46 14.79 -6.41
N GLU A 132 -12.94 14.16 -7.49
CA GLU A 132 -14.35 14.22 -7.91
C GLU A 132 -15.27 13.37 -7.01
N GLU A 133 -14.88 12.12 -6.69
CA GLU A 133 -15.75 11.17 -5.97
C GLU A 133 -15.60 11.27 -4.44
N VAL A 134 -14.42 11.59 -3.94
CA VAL A 134 -14.14 11.64 -2.49
C VAL A 134 -14.10 13.08 -1.98
N GLY A 135 -13.76 14.04 -2.83
CA GLY A 135 -13.65 15.45 -2.45
C GLY A 135 -12.40 15.79 -1.66
N ILE A 136 -11.34 15.00 -1.79
CA ILE A 136 -10.06 15.19 -1.10
C ILE A 136 -8.94 15.02 -2.12
N HIS A 137 -7.98 15.95 -2.13
CA HIS A 137 -6.79 15.85 -2.96
C HIS A 137 -5.85 14.75 -2.41
N PRO A 138 -5.15 13.98 -3.27
CA PRO A 138 -4.18 12.97 -2.81
C PRO A 138 -3.19 13.48 -1.76
N ALA A 139 -2.62 14.66 -1.96
CA ALA A 139 -1.69 15.29 -1.00
C ALA A 139 -2.25 15.47 0.42
N ASN A 140 -3.58 15.47 0.57
CA ASN A 140 -4.27 15.60 1.86
C ASN A 140 -4.97 14.31 2.29
N PHE A 141 -4.85 13.24 1.49
CA PHE A 141 -5.58 12.01 1.76
C PHE A 141 -5.10 11.31 3.04
N GLY A 142 -3.78 11.26 3.27
CA GLY A 142 -3.20 10.73 4.51
C GLY A 142 -3.66 11.50 5.75
N LEU A 143 -3.77 12.84 5.65
CA LEU A 143 -4.31 13.68 6.71
C LEU A 143 -5.80 13.40 6.96
N ALA A 144 -6.60 13.25 5.91
CA ALA A 144 -8.01 12.88 6.04
C ALA A 144 -8.17 11.49 6.67
N ARG A 145 -7.33 10.52 6.28
CA ARG A 145 -7.33 9.16 6.85
C ARG A 145 -6.95 9.15 8.32
N SER A 146 -6.02 10.01 8.75
CA SER A 146 -5.64 10.11 10.17
C SER A 146 -6.78 10.58 11.08
N ILE A 147 -7.69 11.39 10.56
CA ILE A 147 -8.91 11.81 11.26
C ILE A 147 -9.93 10.66 11.35
N VAL A 148 -10.10 9.91 10.23
CA VAL A 148 -11.08 8.83 10.14
C VAL A 148 -10.64 7.56 10.84
N GLY A 149 -9.32 7.31 10.92
CA GLY A 149 -8.74 6.06 11.41
C GLY A 149 -8.93 4.89 10.44
N ASP A 150 -8.47 3.71 10.86
CA ASP A 150 -8.66 2.44 10.14
C ASP A 150 -8.99 1.30 11.10
N LYS A 151 -10.24 0.81 11.00
CA LYS A 151 -10.70 -0.31 11.82
C LYS A 151 -10.00 -1.63 11.48
N SER A 152 -9.56 -1.80 10.23
CA SER A 152 -8.87 -3.03 9.81
C SER A 152 -7.48 -3.15 10.44
N ASP A 153 -6.87 -2.02 10.75
CA ASP A 153 -5.57 -1.92 11.40
C ASP A 153 -5.67 -1.59 12.91
N ASN A 154 -6.90 -1.63 13.42
CA ASN A 154 -7.19 -1.34 14.83
C ASN A 154 -6.84 0.12 15.24
N LEU A 155 -6.92 1.04 14.29
CA LEU A 155 -6.71 2.47 14.52
C LEU A 155 -8.06 3.17 14.68
N ALA A 156 -8.33 3.64 15.90
CA ALA A 156 -9.51 4.44 16.16
C ALA A 156 -9.42 5.80 15.44
N GLY A 157 -10.52 6.25 14.85
CA GLY A 157 -10.65 7.59 14.32
C GLY A 157 -11.43 8.50 15.28
N VAL A 158 -11.55 9.78 14.88
CA VAL A 158 -12.39 10.75 15.60
C VAL A 158 -13.85 10.26 15.60
N PRO A 159 -14.51 10.20 16.76
CA PRO A 159 -15.84 9.63 16.87
C PRO A 159 -16.86 10.31 15.92
N ARG A 160 -17.59 9.49 15.15
CA ARG A 160 -18.64 9.93 14.21
C ARG A 160 -18.14 10.78 13.04
N VAL A 161 -16.83 10.80 12.79
CA VAL A 161 -16.22 11.52 11.67
C VAL A 161 -15.71 10.51 10.66
N GLY A 162 -16.45 10.33 9.56
CA GLY A 162 -16.04 9.52 8.41
C GLY A 162 -15.49 10.38 7.28
N LEU A 163 -14.97 9.75 6.22
CA LEU A 163 -14.32 10.43 5.10
C LEU A 163 -15.23 11.46 4.42
N ALA A 164 -16.50 11.12 4.21
CA ALA A 164 -17.50 12.06 3.67
C ALA A 164 -17.73 13.28 4.59
N THR A 165 -17.64 13.09 5.91
CA THR A 165 -17.73 14.19 6.87
C THR A 165 -16.49 15.08 6.78
N VAL A 166 -15.30 14.49 6.66
CA VAL A 166 -14.05 15.22 6.47
C VAL A 166 -14.12 16.06 5.19
N ALA A 167 -14.45 15.47 4.05
CA ALA A 167 -14.57 16.18 2.77
C ALA A 167 -15.57 17.34 2.84
N LYS A 168 -16.72 17.14 3.51
CA LYS A 168 -17.75 18.18 3.66
C LYS A 168 -17.34 19.30 4.59
N ARG A 169 -16.65 18.99 5.70
CA ARG A 169 -16.35 19.95 6.77
C ARG A 169 -15.00 20.65 6.59
N PHE A 170 -14.09 20.03 5.85
CA PHE A 170 -12.77 20.58 5.55
C PHE A 170 -12.57 20.67 4.03
N PRO A 171 -13.38 21.53 3.32
CA PRO A 171 -13.39 21.57 1.86
C PRO A 171 -12.05 22.01 1.26
N PHE A 172 -11.20 22.69 2.02
CA PHE A 172 -9.87 23.07 1.58
C PHE A 172 -8.94 21.87 1.35
N LEU A 173 -9.23 20.69 1.92
CA LEU A 173 -8.47 19.47 1.65
C LEU A 173 -8.65 18.95 0.22
N LYS A 174 -9.56 19.55 -0.55
CA LYS A 174 -9.73 19.29 -2.00
C LYS A 174 -8.72 20.05 -2.86
N GLU A 175 -8.10 21.10 -2.34
CA GLU A 175 -7.18 21.96 -3.07
C GLU A 175 -5.85 21.23 -3.36
N ASP A 176 -5.21 21.59 -4.47
CA ASP A 176 -3.86 21.13 -4.85
C ASP A 176 -2.80 21.89 -4.01
N LYS A 177 -2.87 21.68 -2.71
CA LYS A 177 -1.98 22.24 -1.70
C LYS A 177 -1.91 21.26 -0.53
N GLU A 178 -0.73 21.08 0.02
CA GLU A 178 -0.54 20.31 1.24
C GLU A 178 -0.99 21.11 2.45
N TYR A 179 -1.83 20.50 3.25
CA TYR A 179 -2.27 21.00 4.55
C TYR A 179 -1.73 20.10 5.66
N ASN A 180 -1.60 20.68 6.84
CA ASN A 180 -1.11 19.96 8.00
C ASN A 180 -2.20 19.85 9.09
N ILE A 181 -1.90 19.09 10.13
CA ILE A 181 -2.83 18.87 11.26
C ILE A 181 -3.22 20.18 11.93
N LYS A 182 -2.30 21.15 12.03
CA LYS A 182 -2.57 22.47 12.64
C LYS A 182 -3.64 23.22 11.86
N ASP A 183 -3.57 23.21 10.53
CA ASP A 183 -4.57 23.85 9.66
C ASP A 183 -5.97 23.27 9.91
N VAL A 184 -6.07 21.95 10.02
CA VAL A 184 -7.33 21.24 10.33
C VAL A 184 -7.86 21.62 11.71
N LEU A 185 -7.01 21.63 12.73
CA LEU A 185 -7.41 21.98 14.10
C LEU A 185 -7.82 23.44 14.24
N GLU A 186 -7.13 24.36 13.58
CA GLU A 186 -7.49 25.78 13.56
C GLU A 186 -8.85 25.98 12.87
N HIS A 187 -9.07 25.33 11.73
CA HIS A 187 -10.36 25.38 11.05
C HIS A 187 -11.48 24.78 11.92
N ALA A 188 -11.22 23.64 12.56
CA ALA A 188 -12.18 22.99 13.47
C ALA A 188 -12.56 23.91 14.64
N LYS A 189 -11.59 24.53 15.31
CA LYS A 189 -11.83 25.47 16.41
C LYS A 189 -12.65 26.70 15.98
N LYS A 190 -12.35 27.30 14.82
CA LYS A 190 -13.10 28.45 14.29
C LYS A 190 -14.57 28.12 14.00
N ASN A 191 -14.89 26.88 13.69
CA ASN A 191 -16.23 26.44 13.28
C ASN A 191 -16.90 25.55 14.35
N GLU A 192 -16.36 25.44 15.53
CA GLU A 192 -16.79 24.50 16.58
C GLU A 192 -18.28 24.59 16.90
N ALA A 193 -18.83 25.81 16.95
CA ALA A 193 -20.24 26.07 17.21
C ALA A 193 -21.17 25.61 16.08
N GLN A 194 -20.65 25.37 14.85
CA GLN A 194 -21.47 25.04 13.69
C GLN A 194 -21.83 23.56 13.59
N ALA A 195 -21.00 22.67 14.12
CA ALA A 195 -21.26 21.23 14.10
C ALA A 195 -20.38 20.45 15.09
N LYS A 196 -20.98 19.43 15.71
CA LYS A 196 -20.30 18.52 16.64
C LYS A 196 -19.01 17.88 16.08
N ALA A 197 -18.97 17.66 14.76
CA ALA A 197 -17.78 17.10 14.10
C ALA A 197 -16.54 18.01 14.26
N TYR A 198 -16.71 19.33 14.24
CA TYR A 198 -15.61 20.26 14.44
C TYR A 198 -15.08 20.21 15.88
N ALA A 199 -15.98 20.22 16.87
CA ALA A 199 -15.60 20.07 18.28
C ALA A 199 -14.83 18.74 18.49
N SER A 200 -15.38 17.63 17.98
CA SER A 200 -14.71 16.33 18.10
C SER A 200 -13.31 16.31 17.47
N VAL A 201 -13.12 16.95 16.31
CA VAL A 201 -11.81 17.04 15.65
C VAL A 201 -10.86 17.96 16.44
N ALA A 202 -11.35 19.12 16.93
CA ALA A 202 -10.55 20.07 17.70
C ALA A 202 -9.99 19.46 19.01
N GLU A 203 -10.75 18.56 19.64
CA GLU A 203 -10.38 17.84 20.87
C GLU A 203 -9.49 16.62 20.64
N SER A 204 -9.39 16.14 19.39
CA SER A 204 -8.72 14.86 19.06
C SER A 204 -7.30 15.02 18.51
N LYS A 205 -6.58 16.08 18.87
CA LYS A 205 -5.23 16.36 18.33
C LYS A 205 -4.29 15.18 18.44
N ASP A 206 -4.11 14.61 19.63
CA ASP A 206 -3.13 13.56 19.89
C ASP A 206 -3.47 12.26 19.15
N LEU A 207 -4.77 11.96 19.00
CA LEU A 207 -5.24 10.84 18.22
C LEU A 207 -4.90 11.02 16.72
N ILE A 208 -5.16 12.20 16.18
CA ILE A 208 -4.88 12.51 14.77
C ILE A 208 -3.38 12.52 14.52
N ASP A 209 -2.58 13.13 15.39
CA ASP A 209 -1.10 13.12 15.29
C ASP A 209 -0.55 11.69 15.27
N LYS A 210 -1.01 10.83 16.18
CA LYS A 210 -0.63 9.43 16.26
C LYS A 210 -1.01 8.67 14.99
N ASN A 211 -2.24 8.78 14.55
CA ASN A 211 -2.72 8.12 13.34
C ASN A 211 -1.94 8.58 12.10
N TYR A 212 -1.65 9.88 11.99
CA TYR A 212 -0.89 10.42 10.87
C TYR A 212 0.54 9.84 10.81
N GLN A 213 1.22 9.73 11.95
CA GLN A 213 2.54 9.11 12.02
C GLN A 213 2.55 7.64 11.56
N ILE A 214 1.42 6.92 11.75
CA ILE A 214 1.27 5.53 11.36
C ILE A 214 0.88 5.39 9.88
N MET A 215 -0.04 6.23 9.39
CA MET A 215 -0.72 6.02 8.11
C MET A 215 -0.13 6.80 6.93
N GLN A 216 0.66 7.87 7.17
CA GLN A 216 1.23 8.67 6.09
C GLN A 216 2.27 7.88 5.29
N LEU A 217 2.24 8.02 3.97
CA LEU A 217 3.18 7.42 3.01
C LEU A 217 3.96 8.47 2.21
N TYR A 218 3.76 9.75 2.50
CA TYR A 218 4.48 10.85 1.82
C TYR A 218 5.98 10.85 2.15
N THR A 219 6.33 10.41 3.35
CA THR A 219 7.71 10.30 3.80
C THR A 219 7.95 8.90 4.36
N PRO A 220 8.14 7.89 3.48
CA PRO A 220 8.34 6.51 3.92
C PRO A 220 9.64 6.40 4.72
N ILE A 221 9.55 5.73 5.87
CA ILE A 221 10.69 5.62 6.77
C ILE A 221 11.41 4.31 6.51
N ILE A 222 12.46 4.44 5.72
CA ILE A 222 13.36 3.36 5.32
C ILE A 222 14.77 3.74 5.72
N SER A 223 15.49 2.81 6.36
CA SER A 223 16.88 3.03 6.76
C SER A 223 17.78 3.33 5.55
N ALA A 224 18.87 4.05 5.75
CA ALA A 224 19.83 4.31 4.68
C ALA A 224 20.37 3.02 4.06
N GLN A 225 20.67 2.01 4.87
CA GLN A 225 21.12 0.70 4.41
C GLN A 225 20.06 0.00 3.54
N SER A 226 18.79 0.03 3.96
CA SER A 226 17.70 -0.55 3.18
C SER A 226 17.49 0.21 1.87
N ARG A 227 17.56 1.54 1.87
CA ARG A 227 17.51 2.35 0.63
C ARG A 227 18.59 1.96 -0.35
N THR A 228 19.82 1.74 0.10
CA THR A 228 20.93 1.28 -0.76
C THR A 228 20.61 -0.08 -1.38
N LYS A 229 20.11 -1.04 -0.59
CA LYS A 229 19.71 -2.37 -1.09
C LYS A 229 18.58 -2.28 -2.12
N LEU A 230 17.54 -1.48 -1.85
CA LEU A 230 16.42 -1.27 -2.76
C LEU A 230 16.89 -0.62 -4.07
N SER A 231 17.74 0.40 -3.99
CA SER A 231 18.34 1.06 -5.16
C SER A 231 19.13 0.08 -6.00
N TRP A 232 19.99 -0.71 -5.37
CA TRP A 232 20.79 -1.72 -6.07
C TRP A 232 19.91 -2.75 -6.78
N ALA A 233 18.84 -3.21 -6.15
CA ALA A 233 17.91 -4.17 -6.75
C ALA A 233 17.21 -3.60 -8.01
N VAL A 234 16.84 -2.32 -7.99
CA VAL A 234 16.24 -1.64 -9.14
C VAL A 234 17.24 -1.43 -10.28
N GLU A 235 18.49 -1.12 -9.95
CA GLU A 235 19.55 -0.87 -10.94
C GLU A 235 20.08 -2.17 -11.59
N ASN A 236 19.96 -3.31 -10.89
CA ASN A 236 20.54 -4.60 -11.32
C ASN A 236 19.48 -5.65 -11.66
N ILE A 237 18.38 -5.23 -12.30
CA ILE A 237 17.31 -6.15 -12.69
C ILE A 237 17.81 -7.19 -13.69
N SER A 238 17.51 -8.47 -13.43
CA SER A 238 17.65 -9.52 -14.43
C SER A 238 16.47 -9.46 -15.42
N LYS A 239 16.77 -9.28 -16.69
CA LYS A 239 15.75 -9.29 -17.77
C LYS A 239 15.50 -10.67 -18.34
N SER A 240 16.07 -11.72 -17.76
CA SER A 240 15.97 -13.07 -18.28
C SER A 240 14.80 -13.86 -17.67
N VAL A 241 14.12 -14.62 -18.51
CA VAL A 241 13.11 -15.60 -18.11
C VAL A 241 13.71 -17.00 -18.13
N ASN A 242 13.72 -17.70 -16.99
CA ASN A 242 14.15 -19.10 -16.94
C ASN A 242 12.96 -20.05 -17.14
N LYS A 243 12.49 -20.14 -18.38
CA LYS A 243 11.32 -20.95 -18.76
C LYS A 243 11.46 -22.42 -18.38
N THR A 244 12.66 -22.98 -18.53
CA THR A 244 12.93 -24.38 -18.20
C THR A 244 12.75 -24.64 -16.71
N LYS A 245 13.34 -23.78 -15.86
CA LYS A 245 13.23 -23.92 -14.40
C LYS A 245 11.78 -23.74 -13.94
N ILE A 246 11.04 -22.77 -14.49
CA ILE A 246 9.61 -22.59 -14.17
C ILE A 246 8.83 -23.88 -14.50
N ARG A 247 9.04 -24.49 -15.66
CA ARG A 247 8.37 -25.76 -16.04
C ARG A 247 8.65 -26.88 -15.06
N VAL A 248 9.91 -27.06 -14.69
CA VAL A 248 10.29 -28.08 -13.69
C VAL A 248 9.60 -27.82 -12.36
N MET A 249 9.57 -26.58 -11.89
CA MET A 249 8.91 -26.21 -10.64
C MET A 249 7.40 -26.46 -10.68
N LEU A 250 6.73 -26.09 -11.78
CA LEU A 250 5.29 -26.36 -11.98
C LEU A 250 4.98 -27.84 -11.95
N MET A 251 5.83 -28.68 -12.58
CA MET A 251 5.68 -30.14 -12.55
C MET A 251 5.85 -30.70 -11.13
N GLN A 252 6.85 -30.21 -10.38
CA GLN A 252 7.09 -30.62 -8.99
C GLN A 252 5.91 -30.28 -8.08
N ASP A 253 5.29 -29.12 -8.31
CA ASP A 253 4.16 -28.62 -7.52
C ASP A 253 2.80 -29.14 -8.00
N GLY A 254 2.77 -29.98 -9.06
CA GLY A 254 1.53 -30.53 -9.63
C GLY A 254 0.63 -29.47 -10.28
N ILE A 255 1.17 -28.32 -10.69
CA ILE A 255 0.42 -27.22 -11.31
C ILE A 255 0.36 -27.44 -12.83
N ALA A 256 -0.71 -28.10 -13.29
CA ALA A 256 -0.92 -28.38 -14.69
C ALA A 256 -1.78 -27.34 -15.43
N SER A 257 -2.54 -26.53 -14.70
CA SER A 257 -3.55 -25.61 -15.28
C SER A 257 -2.99 -24.28 -15.78
N LEU A 258 -1.72 -23.98 -15.50
CA LEU A 258 -1.11 -22.70 -15.89
C LEU A 258 -0.60 -22.78 -17.35
N ASN A 259 -1.14 -21.93 -18.21
CA ASN A 259 -0.59 -21.74 -19.55
C ASN A 259 0.65 -20.83 -19.47
N LEU A 260 1.81 -21.45 -19.30
CA LEU A 260 3.09 -20.76 -19.15
C LEU A 260 3.42 -19.89 -20.38
N ASP A 261 3.13 -20.35 -21.59
CA ASP A 261 3.45 -19.61 -22.81
C ASP A 261 2.61 -18.34 -22.93
N GLN A 262 1.33 -18.40 -22.55
CA GLN A 262 0.47 -17.24 -22.48
C GLN A 262 0.94 -16.25 -21.42
N MET A 263 1.32 -16.74 -20.23
CA MET A 263 1.85 -15.88 -19.16
C MET A 263 3.15 -15.18 -19.59
N LEU A 264 4.07 -15.94 -20.21
CA LEU A 264 5.35 -15.40 -20.63
C LEU A 264 5.25 -14.47 -21.87
N ALA A 265 4.15 -14.49 -22.59
CA ALA A 265 3.93 -13.57 -23.70
C ALA A 265 3.91 -12.09 -23.24
N PHE A 266 3.51 -11.82 -21.98
CA PHE A 266 3.54 -10.48 -21.38
C PHE A 266 4.96 -9.94 -21.18
N PHE A 267 5.97 -10.81 -21.10
CA PHE A 267 7.37 -10.43 -20.87
C PHE A 267 8.22 -10.46 -22.17
N LYS A 268 7.66 -10.84 -23.31
CA LYS A 268 8.42 -10.97 -24.57
C LYS A 268 8.79 -9.62 -25.21
N ASN A 269 8.20 -8.53 -24.78
CA ASN A 269 8.41 -7.20 -25.35
C ASN A 269 9.30 -6.30 -24.46
N GLN A 270 10.05 -6.89 -23.54
CA GLN A 270 10.99 -6.20 -22.66
C GLN A 270 12.45 -6.32 -23.13
#